data_d0efd62a9e57ddfdcf5ffb21b09690b4
#
_entry.id   d0efd62a9e57ddfdcf5ffb21b09690b4
#
_cell.length_a   1.000
_cell.length_b   1.000
_cell.length_c   1.000
_cell.angle_alpha   90.00
_cell.angle_beta   90.00
_cell.angle_gamma   90.00
#
_symmetry.space_group_name_H-M   'P 1'
#
loop_
_entity.id
_entity.type
_entity.pdbx_description
1 polymer ?
#
loop_
_entity_poly.entity_id
_entity_poly.type
_entity_poly.pdbx_seq_one_letter_code
_entity_poly.pdbx_strand_id
1 'polypeptide(L)'
;MSSFKLKVLLTGAAAVGKTSLVQRFIKNRFAANYKLTVGVDILTKDVAFKPGEQATLSIWDIGGQQRFEFIRSTFYKGAAGALLVFDLTREQTYIETRKWLTEIRQFSNENIPFVFIGNKVDLLEDVGEVIDREEARAFAEKEGSIYIETSAKTGINVDDAFTELTRRIVESRTQ
;
A
#
# COMPACT_ATOMS: atom_id res chain seq x y z
N MET A 1 17.10 14.55 16.99
CA MET A 1 16.15 13.63 16.35
C MET A 1 15.49 14.31 15.17
N SER A 2 15.72 13.79 13.98
CA SER A 2 14.96 14.26 12.81
C SER A 2 13.55 13.73 12.88
N SER A 3 12.57 14.62 12.72
CA SER A 3 11.16 14.29 12.65
C SER A 3 10.71 14.44 11.20
N PHE A 4 10.15 13.39 10.64
CA PHE A 4 9.61 13.39 9.27
C PHE A 4 8.09 13.36 9.32
N LYS A 5 7.46 14.14 8.44
CA LYS A 5 6.02 14.06 8.20
C LYS A 5 5.85 13.63 6.76
N LEU A 6 5.25 12.46 6.56
CA LEU A 6 5.19 11.82 5.25
C LEU A 6 3.75 11.50 4.87
N LYS A 7 3.34 11.99 3.71
CA LYS A 7 2.07 11.58 3.11
C LYS A 7 2.29 10.29 2.32
N VAL A 8 1.59 9.23 2.71
CA VAL A 8 1.66 7.94 2.01
C VAL A 8 0.29 7.53 1.49
N LEU A 9 0.27 6.91 0.32
CA LEU A 9 -0.96 6.51 -0.35
C LEU A 9 -1.16 5.00 -0.21
N LEU A 10 -2.42 4.58 -0.01
CA LEU A 10 -2.82 3.21 -0.27
C LEU A 10 -3.60 3.19 -1.57
N THR A 11 -3.12 2.45 -2.54
CA THR A 11 -3.68 2.39 -3.88
C THR A 11 -3.88 0.95 -4.32
N GLY A 12 -4.76 0.75 -5.28
CA GLY A 12 -5.12 -0.56 -5.80
C GLY A 12 -6.62 -0.67 -6.01
N ALA A 13 -7.06 -1.74 -6.64
CA ALA A 13 -8.46 -1.99 -6.98
C ALA A 13 -9.36 -2.00 -5.74
N ALA A 14 -10.65 -1.80 -5.95
CA ALA A 14 -11.63 -1.91 -4.87
C ALA A 14 -11.60 -3.31 -4.24
N ALA A 15 -11.81 -3.39 -2.94
CA ALA A 15 -11.93 -4.64 -2.19
C ALA A 15 -10.66 -5.51 -2.13
N VAL A 16 -9.48 -4.94 -2.39
CA VAL A 16 -8.21 -5.68 -2.19
C VAL A 16 -7.77 -5.69 -0.72
N GLY A 17 -8.44 -4.90 0.15
CA GLY A 17 -8.17 -4.88 1.58
C GLY A 17 -7.35 -3.70 2.07
N LYS A 18 -7.29 -2.60 1.33
CA LYS A 18 -6.55 -1.39 1.73
C LYS A 18 -7.00 -0.85 3.09
N THR A 19 -8.30 -0.67 3.25
CA THR A 19 -8.90 -0.20 4.51
C THR A 19 -8.61 -1.17 5.65
N SER A 20 -8.69 -2.46 5.40
CA SER A 20 -8.39 -3.49 6.40
C SER A 20 -6.93 -3.47 6.82
N LEU A 21 -6.00 -3.22 5.89
CA LEU A 21 -4.57 -3.08 6.20
C LEU A 21 -4.33 -1.90 7.12
N VAL A 22 -4.94 -0.74 6.83
CA VAL A 22 -4.80 0.47 7.67
C VAL A 22 -5.39 0.23 9.05
N GLN A 23 -6.56 -0.39 9.13
CA GLN A 23 -7.20 -0.71 10.42
C GLN A 23 -6.33 -1.65 11.26
N ARG A 24 -5.73 -2.66 10.62
CA ARG A 24 -4.80 -3.57 11.32
C ARG A 24 -3.56 -2.80 11.80
N PHE A 25 -2.99 -1.97 10.95
CA PHE A 25 -1.78 -1.21 11.29
C PHE A 25 -2.02 -0.22 12.43
N ILE A 26 -3.12 0.52 12.39
CA ILE A 26 -3.40 1.59 13.36
C ILE A 26 -4.06 1.07 14.63
N LYS A 27 -5.06 0.19 14.51
CA LYS A 27 -5.90 -0.26 15.63
C LYS A 27 -5.67 -1.70 16.03
N ASN A 28 -4.80 -2.42 15.33
CA ASN A 28 -4.51 -3.84 15.51
C ASN A 28 -5.78 -4.70 15.56
N ARG A 29 -6.71 -4.45 14.66
CA ARG A 29 -7.97 -5.19 14.57
C ARG A 29 -8.39 -5.42 13.13
N PHE A 30 -9.21 -6.45 12.91
CA PHE A 30 -9.78 -6.78 11.61
C PHE A 30 -11.30 -6.83 11.75
N ALA A 31 -12.02 -6.06 10.93
CA ALA A 31 -13.46 -6.09 10.85
C ALA A 31 -13.88 -6.93 9.64
N ALA A 32 -14.67 -7.99 9.87
CA ALA A 32 -15.16 -8.85 8.80
C ALA A 32 -16.19 -8.15 7.92
N ASN A 33 -16.80 -7.08 8.40
CA ASN A 33 -17.80 -6.32 7.66
C ASN A 33 -17.11 -5.40 6.66
N TYR A 34 -17.14 -5.80 5.40
CA TYR A 34 -16.56 -5.01 4.32
C TYR A 34 -17.43 -3.79 4.01
N LYS A 35 -16.79 -2.62 3.99
CA LYS A 35 -17.38 -1.40 3.46
C LYS A 35 -16.51 -0.85 2.35
N LEU A 36 -17.13 -0.51 1.23
CA LEU A 36 -16.43 0.10 0.11
C LEU A 36 -15.99 1.51 0.49
N THR A 37 -14.71 1.83 0.33
CA THR A 37 -14.19 3.17 0.55
C THR A 37 -14.61 4.07 -0.61
N VAL A 38 -15.34 5.13 -0.31
CA VAL A 38 -15.74 6.15 -1.29
C VAL A 38 -14.92 7.41 -1.02
N GLY A 39 -14.15 7.86 -2.02
CA GLY A 39 -13.27 9.00 -1.87
C GLY A 39 -11.98 8.64 -1.15
N VAL A 40 -11.70 9.30 -0.04
CA VAL A 40 -10.46 9.12 0.71
C VAL A 40 -10.74 9.16 2.21
N ASP A 41 -10.01 8.32 2.97
CA ASP A 41 -9.96 8.37 4.42
C ASP A 41 -8.51 8.65 4.84
N ILE A 42 -8.30 9.63 5.71
CA ILE A 42 -6.96 10.08 6.11
C ILE A 42 -6.74 9.76 7.58
N LEU A 43 -5.72 8.97 7.86
CA LEU A 43 -5.35 8.56 9.22
C LEU A 43 -3.89 8.89 9.48
N THR A 44 -3.54 9.05 10.75
CA THR A 44 -2.19 9.45 11.15
C THR A 44 -1.61 8.42 12.12
N LYS A 45 -0.35 8.07 11.94
CA LYS A 45 0.38 7.20 12.87
C LYS A 45 1.86 7.50 12.86
N ASP A 46 2.48 7.49 14.05
CA ASP A 46 3.92 7.56 14.20
C ASP A 46 4.53 6.17 14.00
N VAL A 47 5.60 6.11 13.22
CA VAL A 47 6.27 4.85 12.86
C VAL A 47 7.75 4.97 13.17
N ALA A 48 8.27 4.05 13.98
CA ALA A 48 9.70 3.89 14.20
C ALA A 48 10.25 3.00 13.08
N PHE A 49 11.12 3.53 12.22
CA PHE A 49 11.68 2.79 11.09
C PHE A 49 13.15 2.40 11.29
N LYS A 50 13.81 3.01 12.26
CA LYS A 50 15.16 2.69 12.75
C LYS A 50 15.24 3.01 14.23
N PRO A 51 16.20 2.43 14.97
CA PRO A 51 16.39 2.80 16.37
C PRO A 51 16.62 4.31 16.54
N GLY A 52 15.77 4.96 17.34
CA GLY A 52 15.85 6.39 17.61
C GLY A 52 15.32 7.29 16.49
N GLU A 53 14.81 6.74 15.39
CA GLU A 53 14.27 7.53 14.27
C GLU A 53 12.80 7.19 14.03
N GLN A 54 11.97 8.24 13.97
CA GLN A 54 10.53 8.12 13.77
C GLN A 54 10.06 9.04 12.65
N ALA A 55 8.96 8.62 12.02
CA ALA A 55 8.23 9.44 11.07
C ALA A 55 6.75 9.43 11.44
N THR A 56 6.07 10.54 11.21
CA THR A 56 4.62 10.62 11.31
C THR A 56 4.05 10.42 9.91
N LEU A 57 3.30 9.34 9.74
CA LEU A 57 2.64 9.04 8.47
C LEU A 57 1.24 9.64 8.45
N SER A 58 0.94 10.40 7.40
CA SER A 58 -0.41 10.73 7.01
C SER A 58 -0.82 9.71 5.95
N ILE A 59 -1.68 8.76 6.32
CA ILE A 59 -2.04 7.61 5.49
C ILE A 59 -3.33 7.92 4.76
N TRP A 60 -3.28 7.95 3.44
CA TRP A 60 -4.40 8.27 2.56
C TRP A 60 -4.94 6.98 1.95
N ASP A 61 -6.00 6.44 2.55
CA ASP A 61 -6.72 5.26 2.06
C ASP A 61 -7.69 5.70 0.97
N ILE A 62 -7.30 5.50 -0.28
CA ILE A 62 -8.00 6.04 -1.44
C ILE A 62 -8.91 4.96 -2.05
N GLY A 63 -10.17 5.30 -2.29
CA GLY A 63 -11.13 4.40 -2.92
C GLY A 63 -10.67 3.94 -4.30
N GLY A 64 -10.73 2.62 -4.54
CA GLY A 64 -10.20 1.99 -5.74
C GLY A 64 -11.19 1.85 -6.89
N GLN A 65 -12.34 2.54 -6.84
CA GLN A 65 -13.31 2.48 -7.94
C GLN A 65 -12.85 3.28 -9.14
N GLN A 66 -12.88 2.65 -10.30
CA GLN A 66 -12.39 3.25 -11.54
C GLN A 66 -13.12 4.55 -11.90
N ARG A 67 -14.41 4.63 -11.63
CA ARG A 67 -15.22 5.84 -11.91
C ARG A 67 -14.76 7.09 -11.15
N PHE A 68 -13.93 6.94 -10.11
CA PHE A 68 -13.42 8.04 -9.31
C PHE A 68 -11.99 8.42 -9.68
N GLU A 69 -11.45 7.94 -10.80
CA GLU A 69 -10.09 8.23 -11.23
C GLU A 69 -9.78 9.73 -11.27
N PHE A 70 -10.69 10.52 -11.81
CA PHE A 70 -10.53 11.97 -11.92
C PHE A 70 -10.42 12.63 -10.54
N ILE A 71 -11.24 12.18 -9.58
CA ILE A 71 -11.21 12.70 -8.21
C ILE A 71 -9.95 12.22 -7.49
N ARG A 72 -9.56 10.95 -7.69
CA ARG A 72 -8.38 10.35 -7.05
C ARG A 72 -7.12 11.13 -7.34
N SER A 73 -6.96 11.60 -8.57
CA SER A 73 -5.73 12.30 -9.00
C SER A 73 -5.42 13.50 -8.11
N THR A 74 -6.45 14.17 -7.58
CA THR A 74 -6.26 15.31 -6.69
C THR A 74 -5.65 14.93 -5.35
N PHE A 75 -5.80 13.66 -4.92
CA PHE A 75 -5.28 13.17 -3.66
C PHE A 75 -3.80 12.76 -3.74
N TYR A 76 -3.25 12.60 -4.94
CA TYR A 76 -1.89 12.09 -5.13
C TYR A 76 -0.82 13.16 -4.95
N LYS A 77 -1.18 14.41 -5.07
CA LYS A 77 -0.24 15.53 -4.99
C LYS A 77 0.44 15.57 -3.62
N GLY A 78 1.76 15.69 -3.64
CA GLY A 78 2.56 15.79 -2.41
C GLY A 78 2.82 14.45 -1.73
N ALA A 79 2.43 13.33 -2.33
CA ALA A 79 2.70 12.02 -1.75
C ALA A 79 4.19 11.72 -1.75
N ALA A 80 4.67 11.18 -0.62
CA ALA A 80 6.07 10.81 -0.44
C ALA A 80 6.32 9.34 -0.81
N GLY A 81 5.29 8.51 -0.76
CA GLY A 81 5.37 7.10 -1.08
C GLY A 81 4.01 6.45 -1.19
N ALA A 82 3.98 5.20 -1.61
CA ALA A 82 2.73 4.47 -1.80
C ALA A 82 2.86 2.98 -1.45
N LEU A 83 1.78 2.40 -0.92
CA LEU A 83 1.57 0.96 -0.94
C LEU A 83 0.66 0.66 -2.13
N LEU A 84 1.13 -0.17 -3.03
CA LEU A 84 0.36 -0.63 -4.20
C LEU A 84 -0.12 -2.05 -3.91
N VAL A 85 -1.43 -2.19 -3.69
CA VAL A 85 -2.03 -3.41 -3.14
C VAL A 85 -2.88 -4.13 -4.16
N PHE A 86 -2.72 -5.45 -4.23
CA PHE A 86 -3.62 -6.34 -4.96
C PHE A 86 -4.07 -7.50 -4.07
N ASP A 87 -5.08 -8.21 -4.51
CA ASP A 87 -5.67 -9.36 -3.81
C ASP A 87 -5.13 -10.64 -4.42
N LEU A 88 -4.40 -11.42 -3.64
CA LEU A 88 -3.80 -12.69 -4.10
C LEU A 88 -4.81 -13.70 -4.61
N THR A 89 -6.10 -13.54 -4.28
CA THR A 89 -7.18 -14.45 -4.69
C THR A 89 -7.92 -13.98 -5.94
N ARG A 90 -7.59 -12.77 -6.46
CA ARG A 90 -8.27 -12.20 -7.64
C ARG A 90 -7.25 -11.68 -8.64
N GLU A 91 -7.03 -12.48 -9.69
CA GLU A 91 -6.01 -12.17 -10.71
C GLU A 91 -6.19 -10.78 -11.34
N GLN A 92 -7.44 -10.36 -11.57
CA GLN A 92 -7.70 -9.06 -12.21
C GLN A 92 -7.10 -7.91 -11.41
N THR A 93 -7.12 -7.97 -10.07
CA THR A 93 -6.54 -6.93 -9.22
C THR A 93 -5.02 -6.84 -9.38
N TYR A 94 -4.37 -7.97 -9.66
CA TYR A 94 -2.93 -8.02 -9.95
C TYR A 94 -2.63 -7.42 -11.33
N ILE A 95 -3.39 -7.80 -12.35
CA ILE A 95 -3.22 -7.29 -13.71
C ILE A 95 -3.35 -5.76 -13.71
N GLU A 96 -4.28 -5.22 -12.96
CA GLU A 96 -4.53 -3.76 -12.88
C GLU A 96 -3.42 -2.98 -12.17
N THR A 97 -2.49 -3.64 -11.49
CA THR A 97 -1.44 -2.92 -10.73
C THR A 97 -0.55 -2.06 -11.61
N ARG A 98 -0.32 -2.44 -12.87
CA ARG A 98 0.47 -1.65 -13.82
C ARG A 98 -0.20 -0.30 -14.09
N LYS A 99 -1.51 -0.33 -14.23
CA LYS A 99 -2.31 0.88 -14.45
C LYS A 99 -2.27 1.79 -13.22
N TRP A 100 -2.40 1.21 -12.02
CA TRP A 100 -2.29 1.95 -10.77
C TRP A 100 -0.92 2.61 -10.61
N LEU A 101 0.15 1.90 -10.93
CA LEU A 101 1.51 2.45 -10.83
C LEU A 101 1.70 3.62 -11.80
N THR A 102 1.19 3.51 -13.01
CA THR A 102 1.20 4.61 -13.99
C THR A 102 0.46 5.83 -13.44
N GLU A 103 -0.71 5.63 -12.85
CA GLU A 103 -1.52 6.71 -12.26
C GLU A 103 -0.75 7.40 -11.11
N ILE A 104 -0.17 6.62 -10.20
CA ILE A 104 0.60 7.14 -9.07
C ILE A 104 1.76 8.01 -9.59
N ARG A 105 2.52 7.52 -10.54
CA ARG A 105 3.68 8.22 -11.09
C ARG A 105 3.30 9.48 -11.84
N GLN A 106 2.17 9.45 -12.54
CA GLN A 106 1.68 10.59 -13.31
C GLN A 106 1.24 11.75 -12.41
N PHE A 107 0.52 11.46 -11.32
CA PHE A 107 -0.11 12.48 -10.49
C PHE A 107 0.64 12.83 -9.21
N SER A 108 1.68 12.09 -8.86
CA SER A 108 2.53 12.40 -7.70
C SER A 108 3.96 12.71 -8.16
N ASN A 109 4.79 11.70 -8.34
CA ASN A 109 6.18 11.84 -8.72
C ASN A 109 6.60 10.60 -9.50
N GLU A 110 7.31 10.79 -10.62
CA GLU A 110 7.78 9.70 -11.46
C GLU A 110 8.65 8.68 -10.69
N ASN A 111 9.42 9.15 -9.72
CA ASN A 111 10.34 8.32 -8.94
C ASN A 111 9.83 8.02 -7.52
N ILE A 112 8.53 8.12 -7.30
CA ILE A 112 7.95 7.91 -5.97
C ILE A 112 8.30 6.50 -5.45
N PRO A 113 8.85 6.39 -4.22
CA PRO A 113 9.04 5.08 -3.60
C PRO A 113 7.70 4.38 -3.37
N PHE A 114 7.65 3.09 -3.65
CA PHE A 114 6.47 2.29 -3.34
C PHE A 114 6.86 0.90 -2.87
N VAL A 115 5.93 0.22 -2.21
CA VAL A 115 6.05 -1.18 -1.84
C VAL A 115 4.89 -1.94 -2.48
N PHE A 116 5.18 -3.06 -3.12
CA PHE A 116 4.20 -3.87 -3.83
C PHE A 116 3.65 -4.93 -2.90
N ILE A 117 2.32 -4.94 -2.68
CA ILE A 117 1.68 -5.74 -1.64
C ILE A 117 0.70 -6.74 -2.25
N GLY A 118 0.95 -8.04 -2.02
CA GLY A 118 -0.02 -9.10 -2.26
C GLY A 118 -0.76 -9.41 -0.96
N ASN A 119 -2.00 -8.94 -0.84
CA ASN A 119 -2.79 -9.08 0.37
C ASN A 119 -3.67 -10.33 0.34
N LYS A 120 -4.16 -10.73 1.49
CA LYS A 120 -5.01 -11.91 1.73
C LYS A 120 -4.27 -13.23 1.57
N VAL A 121 -2.99 -13.25 1.97
CA VAL A 121 -2.16 -14.47 1.91
C VAL A 121 -2.77 -15.61 2.75
N ASP A 122 -3.52 -15.26 3.80
CA ASP A 122 -4.22 -16.22 4.65
C ASP A 122 -5.26 -17.08 3.90
N LEU A 123 -5.77 -16.59 2.77
CA LEU A 123 -6.79 -17.30 2.00
C LEU A 123 -6.22 -18.32 1.00
N LEU A 124 -4.91 -18.32 0.78
CA LEU A 124 -4.30 -19.18 -0.24
C LEU A 124 -4.43 -20.68 0.07
N GLU A 125 -4.47 -21.05 1.33
CA GLU A 125 -4.68 -22.45 1.74
C GLU A 125 -6.04 -22.97 1.27
N ASP A 126 -7.08 -22.12 1.29
CA ASP A 126 -8.44 -22.49 0.90
C ASP A 126 -8.69 -22.34 -0.58
N VAL A 127 -8.17 -21.28 -1.20
CA VAL A 127 -8.46 -20.90 -2.58
C VAL A 127 -7.42 -21.45 -3.57
N GLY A 128 -6.18 -21.64 -3.10
CA GLY A 128 -5.06 -22.00 -3.97
C GLY A 128 -4.45 -20.77 -4.66
N GLU A 129 -3.32 -20.99 -5.32
CA GLU A 129 -2.61 -19.92 -6.03
C GLU A 129 -3.25 -19.66 -7.38
N VAL A 130 -3.70 -18.42 -7.62
CA VAL A 130 -4.26 -17.95 -8.89
C VAL A 130 -3.37 -16.92 -9.57
N ILE A 131 -2.31 -16.47 -8.89
CA ILE A 131 -1.37 -15.45 -9.36
C ILE A 131 0.05 -16.02 -9.25
N ASP A 132 0.88 -15.77 -10.26
CA ASP A 132 2.29 -16.13 -10.21
C ASP A 132 3.02 -15.17 -9.27
N ARG A 133 3.28 -15.64 -8.05
CA ARG A 133 3.90 -14.84 -6.98
C ARG A 133 5.35 -14.51 -7.29
N GLU A 134 6.06 -15.37 -8.01
CA GLU A 134 7.44 -15.08 -8.43
C GLU A 134 7.49 -13.99 -9.50
N GLU A 135 6.50 -13.96 -10.39
CA GLU A 135 6.36 -12.85 -11.34
C GLU A 135 6.09 -11.53 -10.62
N ALA A 136 5.25 -11.55 -9.57
CA ALA A 136 4.98 -10.37 -8.76
C ALA A 136 6.26 -9.84 -8.11
N ARG A 137 7.09 -10.73 -7.58
CA ARG A 137 8.37 -10.37 -6.99
C ARG A 137 9.32 -9.77 -8.02
N ALA A 138 9.42 -10.40 -9.18
CA ALA A 138 10.26 -9.94 -10.29
C ALA A 138 9.82 -8.56 -10.80
N PHE A 139 8.51 -8.35 -10.91
CA PHE A 139 7.95 -7.05 -11.29
C PHE A 139 8.34 -5.96 -10.30
N ALA A 140 8.19 -6.21 -9.00
CA ALA A 140 8.56 -5.25 -7.97
C ALA A 140 10.04 -4.87 -8.06
N GLU A 141 10.91 -5.86 -8.19
CA GLU A 141 12.36 -5.64 -8.31
C GLU A 141 12.71 -4.83 -9.55
N LYS A 142 12.10 -5.15 -10.68
CA LYS A 142 12.30 -4.42 -11.94
C LYS A 142 11.93 -2.95 -11.80
N GLU A 143 10.90 -2.66 -11.02
CA GLU A 143 10.41 -1.30 -10.81
C GLU A 143 11.12 -0.57 -9.65
N GLY A 144 12.18 -1.16 -9.11
CA GLY A 144 12.95 -0.57 -8.02
C GLY A 144 12.28 -0.68 -6.66
N SER A 145 11.35 -1.63 -6.51
CA SER A 145 10.56 -1.81 -5.30
C SER A 145 10.84 -3.17 -4.65
N ILE A 146 10.05 -3.53 -3.68
CA ILE A 146 10.05 -4.81 -3.00
C ILE A 146 8.63 -5.36 -2.95
N TYR A 147 8.50 -6.68 -2.99
CA TYR A 147 7.24 -7.38 -2.89
C TYR A 147 7.06 -7.96 -1.50
N ILE A 148 5.94 -7.68 -0.85
CA ILE A 148 5.60 -8.20 0.48
C ILE A 148 4.19 -8.80 0.42
N GLU A 149 4.03 -10.00 0.98
CA GLU A 149 2.72 -10.62 1.13
C GLU A 149 2.18 -10.35 2.52
N THR A 150 0.91 -9.94 2.60
CA THR A 150 0.29 -9.51 3.84
C THR A 150 -1.02 -10.22 4.09
N SER A 151 -1.44 -10.22 5.36
CA SER A 151 -2.79 -10.57 5.77
C SER A 151 -3.29 -9.54 6.77
N ALA A 152 -4.26 -8.74 6.38
CA ALA A 152 -4.91 -7.83 7.33
C ALA A 152 -5.66 -8.61 8.41
N LYS A 153 -6.16 -9.79 8.08
CA LYS A 153 -6.90 -10.66 9.00
C LYS A 153 -6.00 -11.18 10.13
N THR A 154 -4.83 -11.72 9.80
CA THR A 154 -3.91 -12.31 10.78
C THR A 154 -2.86 -11.33 11.28
N GLY A 155 -2.64 -10.24 10.58
CA GLY A 155 -1.59 -9.26 10.88
C GLY A 155 -0.24 -9.55 10.24
N ILE A 156 -0.10 -10.66 9.51
CA ILE A 156 1.18 -11.05 8.89
C ILE A 156 1.69 -9.90 8.01
N ASN A 157 2.93 -9.46 8.27
CA ASN A 157 3.70 -8.48 7.50
C ASN A 157 3.04 -7.10 7.34
N VAL A 158 1.97 -6.80 8.07
CA VAL A 158 1.31 -5.49 7.95
C VAL A 158 2.22 -4.37 8.46
N ASP A 159 2.75 -4.52 9.67
CA ASP A 159 3.68 -3.52 10.23
C ASP A 159 4.94 -3.39 9.36
N ASP A 160 5.47 -4.52 8.89
CA ASP A 160 6.65 -4.54 8.03
C ASP A 160 6.43 -3.77 6.73
N ALA A 161 5.24 -3.86 6.13
CA ALA A 161 4.91 -3.15 4.89
C ALA A 161 5.01 -1.63 5.08
N PHE A 162 4.39 -1.10 6.13
CA PHE A 162 4.42 0.34 6.40
C PHE A 162 5.81 0.81 6.84
N THR A 163 6.50 0.03 7.66
CA THR A 163 7.85 0.35 8.13
C THR A 163 8.84 0.36 6.97
N GLU A 164 8.77 -0.63 6.08
CA GLU A 164 9.63 -0.71 4.91
C GLU A 164 9.41 0.47 3.96
N LEU A 165 8.16 0.84 3.73
CA LEU A 165 7.86 2.02 2.92
C LEU A 165 8.45 3.27 3.54
N THR A 166 8.25 3.46 4.83
CA THR A 166 8.78 4.62 5.57
C THR A 166 10.30 4.70 5.43
N ARG A 167 10.98 3.59 5.63
CA ARG A 167 12.44 3.52 5.52
C ARG A 167 12.91 3.90 4.11
N ARG A 168 12.26 3.37 3.08
CA ARG A 168 12.60 3.67 1.68
C ARG A 168 12.40 5.13 1.33
N ILE A 169 11.33 5.75 1.83
CA ILE A 169 11.07 7.17 1.61
C ILE A 169 12.19 8.02 2.23
N VAL A 170 12.51 7.75 3.50
CA VAL A 170 13.54 8.53 4.22
C VAL A 170 14.90 8.35 3.56
N GLU A 171 15.28 7.13 3.21
CA GLU A 171 16.55 6.86 2.53
C GLU A 171 16.64 7.59 1.18
N SER A 172 15.56 7.66 0.42
CA SER A 172 15.55 8.38 -0.86
C SER A 172 15.76 9.89 -0.70
N ARG A 173 15.37 10.45 0.44
CA ARG A 173 15.50 11.88 0.73
C ARG A 173 16.87 12.27 1.29
N THR A 174 17.62 11.31 1.80
CA THR A 174 18.93 11.57 2.41
C THR A 174 20.10 11.28 1.48
N GLN A 175 19.81 10.88 0.25
CA GLN A 175 20.82 10.65 -0.81
C GLN A 175 21.10 11.91 -1.61
#